data_9f6fb09ddc2ca86c5fcce6bcfe917562
#
_entry.id   9f6fb09ddc2ca86c5fcce6bcfe917562
#
_cell.length_a   1.000
_cell.length_b   1.000
_cell.length_c   1.000
_cell.angle_alpha   90.00
_cell.angle_beta   90.00
_cell.angle_gamma   90.00
#
_symmetry.space_group_name_H-M   'P 1'
#
loop_
_entity.id
_entity.type
_entity.pdbx_description
1 polymer ?
#
loop_
_entity_poly.entity_id
_entity_poly.type
_entity_poly.pdbx_seq_one_letter_code
_entity_poly.pdbx_strand_id
1 'polypeptide(L)'
;MLGISTIEMKYAIIILILFINFEIMAKQISDFNWEKRIVIISFEKKEDQIFLFTQKFVSENKCSINDRNLKFIYFEKFKNKEFETPTFLNKYGIWLIGYDGSIKDYSVNEKIFIRLFKLIDSMPMRKNEIINDQC
;
A
#
# COMPACT_ATOMS: atom_id res chain seq x y z
N MET A 1 -25.26 -47.14 19.95
CA MET A 1 -25.36 -45.74 19.87
C MET A 1 -24.02 -45.02 19.84
N LEU A 2 -23.84 -44.28 18.84
CA LEU A 2 -22.56 -43.74 18.47
C LEU A 2 -22.46 -42.27 18.89
N GLY A 3 -22.09 -42.04 20.13
CA GLY A 3 -21.68 -40.72 20.57
C GLY A 3 -20.19 -40.48 20.29
N ILE A 4 -19.84 -39.28 19.91
CA ILE A 4 -18.47 -38.85 19.89
C ILE A 4 -17.96 -38.90 21.35
N SER A 5 -16.84 -39.61 21.59
CA SER A 5 -16.31 -39.69 22.94
C SER A 5 -15.92 -38.31 23.43
N THR A 6 -16.01 -38.08 24.76
CA THR A 6 -15.63 -36.80 25.38
C THR A 6 -14.18 -36.45 25.08
N ILE A 7 -13.30 -37.43 24.85
CA ILE A 7 -11.90 -37.25 24.46
C ILE A 7 -11.79 -36.73 23.04
N GLU A 8 -12.54 -37.29 22.09
CA GLU A 8 -12.55 -36.83 20.69
C GLU A 8 -13.13 -35.42 20.56
N MET A 9 -14.15 -35.09 21.33
CA MET A 9 -14.72 -33.76 21.37
C MET A 9 -13.73 -32.72 21.93
N LYS A 10 -12.95 -33.09 22.96
CA LYS A 10 -11.89 -32.22 23.50
C LYS A 10 -10.80 -31.94 22.46
N TYR A 11 -10.37 -32.92 21.71
CA TYR A 11 -9.38 -32.75 20.66
C TYR A 11 -9.93 -31.89 19.50
N ALA A 12 -11.18 -32.09 19.11
CA ALA A 12 -11.83 -31.29 18.09
C ALA A 12 -11.91 -29.81 18.50
N ILE A 13 -12.20 -29.52 19.77
CA ILE A 13 -12.23 -28.15 20.32
C ILE A 13 -10.82 -27.54 20.33
N ILE A 14 -9.80 -28.31 20.74
CA ILE A 14 -8.42 -27.84 20.76
C ILE A 14 -7.93 -27.51 19.33
N ILE A 15 -8.25 -28.37 18.37
CA ILE A 15 -7.91 -28.14 16.97
C ILE A 15 -8.62 -26.88 16.46
N LEU A 16 -9.89 -26.69 16.78
CA LEU A 16 -10.66 -25.52 16.40
C LEU A 16 -10.06 -24.24 16.97
N ILE A 17 -9.62 -24.26 18.25
CA ILE A 17 -8.97 -23.12 18.89
C ILE A 17 -7.63 -22.80 18.23
N LEU A 18 -6.86 -23.81 17.82
CA LEU A 18 -5.60 -23.61 17.10
C LEU A 18 -5.81 -22.95 15.72
N PHE A 19 -6.93 -23.22 15.06
CA PHE A 19 -7.27 -22.58 13.78
C PHE A 19 -7.75 -21.12 13.96
N ILE A 20 -8.36 -20.78 15.09
CA ILE A 20 -8.87 -19.42 15.36
C ILE A 20 -7.73 -18.45 15.65
N ASN A 21 -6.58 -18.93 16.14
CA ASN A 21 -5.41 -18.10 16.46
C ASN A 21 -4.49 -17.82 15.26
N PHE A 22 -4.93 -18.09 14.05
CA PHE A 22 -4.20 -17.65 12.87
C PHE A 22 -4.46 -16.15 12.69
N GLU A 23 -3.74 -15.34 13.43
CA GLU A 23 -3.71 -13.91 13.22
C GLU A 23 -3.15 -13.67 11.81
N ILE A 24 -4.00 -13.14 10.94
CA ILE A 24 -3.54 -12.63 9.65
C ILE A 24 -2.70 -11.40 10.00
N MET A 25 -1.38 -11.55 10.02
CA MET A 25 -0.47 -10.44 10.22
C MET A 25 -0.67 -9.43 9.09
N ALA A 26 -1.05 -8.19 9.44
CA ALA A 26 -1.14 -7.12 8.48
C ALA A 26 0.24 -6.86 7.85
N LYS A 27 0.25 -6.63 6.54
CA LYS A 27 1.45 -6.28 5.81
C LYS A 27 1.92 -4.88 6.21
N GLN A 28 3.22 -4.67 6.20
CA GLN A 28 3.81 -3.36 6.41
C GLN A 28 4.23 -2.73 5.08
N ILE A 29 4.14 -1.42 4.98
CA ILE A 29 4.62 -0.67 3.82
C ILE A 29 6.12 -0.92 3.59
N SER A 30 6.90 -1.05 4.68
CA SER A 30 8.34 -1.35 4.61
C SER A 30 8.67 -2.71 3.95
N ASP A 31 7.71 -3.61 3.82
CA ASP A 31 7.90 -4.87 3.10
C ASP A 31 8.21 -4.65 1.61
N PHE A 32 7.87 -3.49 1.07
CA PHE A 32 8.21 -3.10 -0.31
C PHE A 32 9.58 -2.44 -0.48
N ASN A 33 10.32 -2.20 0.59
CA ASN A 33 11.64 -1.60 0.48
C ASN A 33 12.52 -2.39 -0.51
N TRP A 34 13.12 -1.67 -1.45
CA TRP A 34 13.92 -2.18 -2.56
C TRP A 34 13.16 -2.94 -3.64
N GLU A 35 11.84 -3.12 -3.50
CA GLU A 35 10.98 -3.79 -4.49
C GLU A 35 10.09 -2.80 -5.24
N LYS A 36 9.47 -1.86 -4.52
CA LYS A 36 8.52 -0.88 -5.06
C LYS A 36 8.77 0.51 -4.49
N ARG A 37 8.51 1.53 -5.30
CA ARG A 37 8.22 2.88 -4.81
C ARG A 37 6.74 2.92 -4.45
N ILE A 38 6.41 3.62 -3.38
CA ILE A 38 5.05 3.64 -2.85
C ILE A 38 4.50 5.06 -2.91
N VAL A 39 3.28 5.21 -3.38
CA VAL A 39 2.48 6.43 -3.22
C VAL A 39 1.36 6.12 -2.23
N ILE A 40 1.36 6.80 -1.10
CA ILE A 40 0.33 6.67 -0.08
C ILE A 40 -0.66 7.80 -0.23
N ILE A 41 -1.93 7.46 -0.31
CA ILE A 41 -3.04 8.41 -0.35
C ILE A 41 -3.84 8.27 0.94
N SER A 42 -3.83 9.31 1.76
CA SER A 42 -4.60 9.37 3.00
C SER A 42 -5.76 10.34 2.82
N PHE A 43 -6.98 9.86 2.99
CA PHE A 43 -8.21 10.61 2.74
C PHE A 43 -9.28 10.23 3.76
N GLU A 44 -10.28 11.08 3.92
CA GLU A 44 -11.36 10.87 4.86
C GLU A 44 -12.47 9.99 4.27
N LYS A 45 -12.92 10.32 3.05
CA LYS A 45 -14.02 9.62 2.37
C LYS A 45 -13.79 9.57 0.86
N LYS A 46 -14.40 8.59 0.21
CA LYS A 46 -14.20 8.33 -1.23
C LYS A 46 -14.71 9.43 -2.15
N GLU A 47 -15.55 10.33 -1.65
CA GLU A 47 -16.01 11.51 -2.37
C GLU A 47 -14.99 12.65 -2.36
N ASP A 48 -13.95 12.57 -1.56
CA ASP A 48 -12.93 13.61 -1.48
C ASP A 48 -12.17 13.74 -2.80
N GLN A 49 -11.88 14.97 -3.18
CA GLN A 49 -11.18 15.27 -4.44
C GLN A 49 -9.83 14.58 -4.55
N ILE A 50 -9.11 14.48 -3.45
CA ILE A 50 -7.81 13.80 -3.39
C ILE A 50 -7.91 12.33 -3.81
N PHE A 51 -8.97 11.64 -3.37
CA PHE A 51 -9.22 10.26 -3.75
C PHE A 51 -9.66 10.15 -5.21
N LEU A 52 -10.65 10.93 -5.62
CA LEU A 52 -11.19 10.90 -6.97
C LEU A 52 -10.13 11.25 -8.02
N PHE A 53 -9.34 12.29 -7.76
CA PHE A 53 -8.27 12.67 -8.68
C PHE A 53 -7.19 11.60 -8.77
N THR A 54 -6.83 10.98 -7.67
CA THR A 54 -5.85 9.89 -7.66
C THR A 54 -6.34 8.69 -8.47
N GLN A 55 -7.59 8.30 -8.33
CA GLN A 55 -8.20 7.22 -9.10
C GLN A 55 -8.12 7.49 -10.61
N LYS A 56 -8.44 8.71 -11.02
CA LYS A 56 -8.32 9.15 -12.41
C LYS A 56 -6.87 9.12 -12.89
N PHE A 57 -5.95 9.68 -12.11
CA PHE A 57 -4.53 9.70 -12.44
C PHE A 57 -3.98 8.28 -12.63
N VAL A 58 -4.30 7.36 -11.75
CA VAL A 58 -3.85 5.96 -11.86
C VAL A 58 -4.41 5.30 -13.11
N SER A 59 -5.69 5.50 -13.41
CA SER A 59 -6.33 4.90 -14.59
C SER A 59 -5.76 5.44 -15.91
N GLU A 60 -5.38 6.71 -15.96
CA GLU A 60 -4.85 7.38 -17.16
C GLU A 60 -3.34 7.16 -17.36
N ASN A 61 -2.61 6.72 -16.34
CA ASN A 61 -1.15 6.64 -16.35
C ASN A 61 -0.61 5.23 -16.02
N LYS A 62 -1.36 4.19 -16.30
CA LYS A 62 -0.99 2.81 -15.95
C LYS A 62 0.39 2.40 -16.45
N CYS A 63 0.71 2.69 -17.72
CA CYS A 63 2.00 2.36 -18.28
C CYS A 63 3.15 3.10 -17.59
N SER A 64 3.02 4.40 -17.41
CA SER A 64 4.03 5.24 -16.75
C SER A 64 4.25 4.89 -15.28
N ILE A 65 3.18 4.50 -14.59
CA ILE A 65 3.21 4.02 -13.21
C ILE A 65 3.96 2.68 -13.12
N ASN A 66 3.61 1.76 -13.99
CA ASN A 66 4.24 0.43 -14.06
C ASN A 66 5.74 0.53 -14.40
N ASP A 67 6.08 1.36 -15.38
CA ASP A 67 7.45 1.61 -15.80
C ASP A 67 8.33 2.13 -14.64
N ARG A 68 7.75 2.90 -13.72
CA ARG A 68 8.45 3.44 -12.54
C ARG A 68 8.34 2.56 -11.29
N ASN A 69 7.80 1.37 -11.44
CA ASN A 69 7.64 0.41 -10.36
C ASN A 69 6.91 1.00 -9.14
N LEU A 70 5.88 1.80 -9.40
CA LEU A 70 5.05 2.47 -8.40
C LEU A 70 3.88 1.60 -7.96
N LYS A 71 3.61 1.59 -6.66
CA LYS A 71 2.42 1.02 -6.07
C LYS A 71 1.65 2.09 -5.29
N PHE A 72 0.35 2.20 -5.55
CA PHE A 72 -0.54 3.11 -4.84
C PHE A 72 -1.25 2.37 -3.73
N ILE A 73 -1.21 2.91 -2.52
CA ILE A 73 -1.86 2.35 -1.33
C ILE A 73 -2.75 3.42 -0.69
N TYR A 74 -4.00 3.05 -0.44
CA TYR A 74 -5.04 3.97 0.01
C TYR A 74 -5.35 3.73 1.48
N PHE A 75 -5.35 4.80 2.27
CA PHE A 75 -5.75 4.81 3.67
C PHE A 75 -6.97 5.71 3.85
N GLU A 76 -8.12 5.10 4.08
CA GLU A 76 -9.36 5.79 4.42
C GLU A 76 -9.45 5.95 5.94
N LYS A 77 -9.54 7.17 6.43
CA LYS A 77 -9.51 7.46 7.88
C LYS A 77 -8.34 6.78 8.58
N PHE A 78 -7.16 6.82 7.95
CA PHE A 78 -5.91 6.24 8.44
C PHE A 78 -5.92 4.71 8.55
N LYS A 79 -6.79 4.02 7.82
CA LYS A 79 -6.91 2.56 7.82
C LYS A 79 -6.84 1.97 6.42
N ASN A 80 -6.26 0.78 6.34
CA ASN A 80 -6.23 -0.06 5.15
C ASN A 80 -6.49 -1.51 5.55
N LYS A 81 -7.14 -2.29 4.67
CA LYS A 81 -7.49 -3.69 4.96
C LYS A 81 -6.30 -4.63 4.99
N GLU A 82 -5.23 -4.31 4.25
CA GLU A 82 -4.06 -5.18 4.09
C GLU A 82 -2.84 -4.69 4.85
N PHE A 83 -2.69 -3.38 5.02
CA PHE A 83 -1.47 -2.75 5.54
C PHE A 83 -1.72 -2.10 6.89
N GLU A 84 -0.73 -2.23 7.77
CA GLU A 84 -0.67 -1.43 8.99
C GLU A 84 -0.48 0.05 8.65
N THR A 85 -1.10 0.91 9.46
CA THR A 85 -0.93 2.35 9.30
C THR A 85 0.49 2.75 9.68
N PRO A 86 1.26 3.35 8.76
CA PRO A 86 2.60 3.84 9.08
C PRO A 86 2.56 4.88 10.20
N THR A 87 3.61 4.91 11.02
CA THR A 87 3.68 5.81 12.18
C THR A 87 3.63 7.29 11.82
N PHE A 88 4.10 7.66 10.60
CA PHE A 88 4.08 9.04 10.12
C PHE A 88 2.71 9.48 9.61
N LEU A 89 1.77 8.54 9.37
CA LEU A 89 0.48 8.82 8.74
C LEU A 89 -0.52 9.36 9.77
N ASN A 90 -0.45 10.66 10.04
CA ASN A 90 -1.28 11.35 11.02
C ASN A 90 -2.13 12.49 10.44
N LYS A 91 -2.15 12.64 9.12
CA LYS A 91 -2.91 13.66 8.41
C LYS A 91 -3.30 13.19 7.02
N TYR A 92 -4.24 13.88 6.39
CA TYR A 92 -4.63 13.61 5.01
C TYR A 92 -3.65 14.22 4.04
N GLY A 93 -3.44 13.55 2.91
CA GLY A 93 -2.49 13.98 1.90
C GLY A 93 -1.94 12.84 1.07
N ILE A 94 -0.89 13.12 0.32
CA ILE A 94 -0.23 12.16 -0.55
C ILE A 94 1.28 12.16 -0.27
N TRP A 95 1.86 10.99 -0.07
CA TRP A 95 3.30 10.80 0.18
C TRP A 95 3.90 9.94 -0.92
N LEU A 96 5.09 10.31 -1.36
CA LEU A 96 5.95 9.46 -2.18
C LEU A 96 7.04 8.86 -1.28
N ILE A 97 7.10 7.53 -1.26
CA ILE A 97 8.11 6.75 -0.54
C ILE A 97 9.06 6.13 -1.58
N GLY A 98 10.35 6.32 -1.40
CA GLY A 98 11.37 5.74 -2.27
C GLY A 98 11.65 4.27 -1.96
N TYR A 99 12.55 3.65 -2.72
CA TYR A 99 12.97 2.27 -2.50
C TYR A 99 13.60 2.03 -1.12
N ASP A 100 14.28 3.03 -0.58
CA ASP A 100 14.89 2.95 0.75
C ASP A 100 13.90 3.11 1.91
N GLY A 101 12.60 3.26 1.61
CA GLY A 101 11.56 3.45 2.59
C GLY A 101 11.42 4.87 3.13
N SER A 102 12.24 5.81 2.67
CA SER A 102 12.17 7.20 3.11
C SER A 102 11.15 8.01 2.33
N ILE A 103 10.57 9.03 2.98
CA ILE A 103 9.64 9.97 2.35
C ILE A 103 10.45 10.89 1.42
N LYS A 104 10.09 10.90 0.13
CA LYS A 104 10.74 11.72 -0.89
C LYS A 104 9.96 12.98 -1.22
N ASP A 105 8.64 12.95 -1.07
CA ASP A 105 7.77 14.10 -1.32
C ASP A 105 6.46 13.95 -0.56
N TYR A 106 5.80 15.07 -0.33
CA TYR A 106 4.49 15.16 0.31
C TYR A 106 3.69 16.33 -0.24
N SER A 107 2.40 16.15 -0.38
CA SER A 107 1.46 17.24 -0.68
C SER A 107 0.13 17.03 0.03
N VAL A 108 -0.51 18.11 0.43
CA VAL A 108 -1.86 18.07 1.03
C VAL A 108 -2.94 17.78 0.00
N ASN A 109 -2.62 17.88 -1.28
CA ASN A 109 -3.56 17.70 -2.39
C ASN A 109 -2.91 17.04 -3.61
N GLU A 110 -3.66 16.94 -4.70
CA GLU A 110 -3.28 16.31 -5.97
C GLU A 110 -2.14 16.99 -6.72
N LYS A 111 -1.69 18.15 -6.32
CA LYS A 111 -0.58 18.88 -7.01
C LYS A 111 0.72 18.10 -7.05
N ILE A 112 0.92 17.13 -6.16
CA ILE A 112 2.09 16.25 -6.19
C ILE A 112 2.21 15.51 -7.54
N PHE A 113 1.09 15.17 -8.19
CA PHE A 113 1.09 14.43 -9.45
C PHE A 113 1.69 15.20 -10.61
N ILE A 114 1.72 16.54 -10.55
CA ILE A 114 2.36 17.39 -11.57
C ILE A 114 3.87 17.11 -11.63
N ARG A 115 4.50 16.81 -10.49
CA ARG A 115 5.96 16.64 -10.37
C ARG A 115 6.40 15.20 -10.09
N LEU A 116 5.45 14.27 -9.87
CA LEU A 116 5.73 12.90 -9.41
C LEU A 116 6.71 12.17 -10.32
N PHE A 117 6.39 12.08 -11.60
CA PHE A 117 7.23 11.34 -12.55
C PHE A 117 8.59 11.99 -12.77
N LYS A 118 8.63 13.31 -12.84
CA LYS A 118 9.89 14.07 -12.97
C LYS A 118 10.81 13.84 -11.77
N LEU A 119 10.25 13.85 -10.57
CA LEU A 119 11.01 13.60 -9.35
C LEU A 119 11.57 12.18 -9.34
N ILE A 120 10.76 11.17 -9.65
CA ILE A 120 11.20 9.78 -9.72
C ILE A 120 12.29 9.61 -10.78
N ASP A 121 12.12 10.18 -11.96
CA ASP A 121 13.08 10.07 -13.06
C ASP A 121 14.42 10.72 -12.74
N SER A 122 14.48 11.62 -11.77
CA SER A 122 15.72 12.21 -11.25
C SER A 122 16.47 11.33 -10.25
N MET A 123 15.84 10.27 -9.74
CA MET A 123 16.43 9.38 -8.75
C MET A 123 17.53 8.51 -9.38
N PRO A 124 18.67 8.26 -8.68
CA PRO A 124 19.79 7.50 -9.25
C PRO A 124 19.42 6.09 -9.71
N MET A 125 18.63 5.36 -8.92
CA MET A 125 18.20 4.00 -9.27
C MET A 125 17.24 3.98 -10.45
N ARG A 126 16.40 5.01 -10.62
CA ARG A 126 15.52 5.13 -11.77
C ARG A 126 16.26 5.28 -13.08
N LYS A 127 17.37 5.99 -13.09
CA LYS A 127 18.21 6.16 -14.28
C LYS A 127 18.70 4.83 -14.82
N ASN A 128 18.97 3.86 -13.97
CA ASN A 128 19.38 2.51 -14.37
C ASN A 128 18.19 1.66 -14.88
N GLU A 129 16.97 2.02 -14.55
CA GLU A 129 15.75 1.33 -14.99
C GLU A 129 15.32 1.74 -16.41
N ILE A 130 15.71 2.93 -16.87
CA ILE A 130 15.33 3.48 -18.17
C ILE A 130 16.21 2.82 -19.25
N ILE A 131 15.90 1.58 -19.61
CA ILE A 131 16.56 0.85 -20.69
C ILE A 131 15.73 1.00 -21.99
N ASN A 132 14.42 0.94 -21.88
CA ASN A 132 13.48 1.12 -22.99
C ASN A 132 12.25 1.89 -22.47
N ASP A 133 12.15 3.17 -22.80
CA ASP A 133 10.95 3.94 -22.52
C ASP A 133 9.86 3.47 -23.48
N GLN A 134 8.93 2.64 -22.98
CA GLN A 134 7.80 2.11 -23.77
C GLN A 134 6.51 2.89 -23.58
N CYS A 135 6.53 3.88 -22.72
CA CYS A 135 5.39 4.72 -22.43
C CYS A 135 5.53 6.09 -23.07
#